data_3e51607bf7487b1d28be1b9f98da7a3a
#
_entry.id   3e51607bf7487b1d28be1b9f98da7a3a
#
_cell.length_a   1.000
_cell.length_b   1.000
_cell.length_c   1.000
_cell.angle_alpha   90.00
_cell.angle_beta   90.00
_cell.angle_gamma   90.00
#
_symmetry.space_group_name_H-M   'P 1'
#
loop_
_entity.id
_entity.type
_entity.pdbx_description
1 polymer ?
#
loop_
_entity_poly.entity_id
_entity_poly.type
_entity_poly.pdbx_seq_one_letter_code
_entity_poly.pdbx_strand_id
1 'polypeptide(L)'
;GLKGLTRNQGKIQFIVSPRLSEEDIEAINKGYEHKEIIGRALMRDFKEPENYFEEERLNFLAYLIEEGFLDIKVAFTPPNKSMGMYHEKVGIVTDKNGNKIVFTGSLNETINAFHLNSESIVVFKSWEESKVYVDDIQEDFEQLWNKQGDDLEILDFPKVLKHKFEV
;
A
#
# COMPACT_ATOMS: atom_id res chain seq x y z
N GLY A 1 14.51 -7.59 -9.41
CA GLY A 1 13.18 -7.21 -9.09
C GLY A 1 12.33 -8.31 -8.46
N LEU A 2 11.04 -8.28 -8.71
CA LEU A 2 10.03 -9.13 -8.07
C LEU A 2 10.27 -10.65 -8.24
N LYS A 3 10.89 -11.09 -9.35
CA LYS A 3 11.29 -12.49 -9.52
C LYS A 3 12.36 -12.95 -8.51
N GLY A 4 13.20 -12.04 -8.06
CA GLY A 4 14.15 -12.31 -6.97
C GLY A 4 13.48 -12.47 -5.62
N LEU A 5 12.38 -11.75 -5.39
CA LEU A 5 11.57 -11.86 -4.18
C LEU A 5 11.04 -13.27 -3.98
N THR A 6 10.40 -13.84 -5.01
CA THR A 6 9.83 -15.19 -4.94
C THR A 6 10.90 -16.26 -4.78
N ARG A 7 12.04 -16.14 -5.46
CA ARG A 7 13.17 -17.06 -5.33
C ARG A 7 13.79 -17.07 -3.94
N ASN A 8 13.81 -15.91 -3.29
CA ASN A 8 14.41 -15.72 -1.95
C ASN A 8 13.39 -15.84 -0.82
N GLN A 9 12.18 -16.32 -1.11
CA GLN A 9 11.10 -16.44 -0.13
C GLN A 9 10.88 -15.14 0.66
N GLY A 10 10.99 -14.02 -0.06
CA GLY A 10 10.79 -12.71 0.50
C GLY A 10 9.31 -12.36 0.64
N LYS A 11 9.03 -11.36 1.47
CA LYS A 11 7.69 -10.82 1.69
C LYS A 11 7.72 -9.31 1.55
N ILE A 12 6.70 -8.76 0.91
CA ILE A 12 6.44 -7.31 0.88
C ILE A 12 5.19 -7.02 1.69
N GLN A 13 5.29 -6.09 2.62
CA GLN A 13 4.15 -5.48 3.31
C GLN A 13 4.07 -4.02 2.90
N PHE A 14 2.90 -3.57 2.51
CA PHE A 14 2.71 -2.22 2.00
C PHE A 14 1.46 -1.58 2.58
N ILE A 15 1.59 -0.35 3.07
CA ILE A 15 0.48 0.48 3.52
C ILE A 15 0.30 1.61 2.51
N VAL A 16 -0.90 1.72 1.98
CA VAL A 16 -1.31 2.75 1.02
C VAL A 16 -2.42 3.61 1.59
N SER A 17 -2.50 4.86 1.14
CA SER A 17 -3.60 5.76 1.46
C SER A 17 -4.51 5.96 0.25
N PRO A 18 -5.83 5.93 0.40
CA PRO A 18 -6.74 6.23 -0.68
C PRO A 18 -6.80 7.75 -0.94
N ARG A 19 -7.10 8.13 -2.16
CA ARG A 19 -7.45 9.49 -2.51
C ARG A 19 -8.97 9.66 -2.40
N LEU A 20 -9.44 10.40 -1.39
CA LEU A 20 -10.85 10.65 -1.16
C LEU A 20 -11.32 11.90 -1.91
N SER A 21 -12.46 11.81 -2.60
CA SER A 21 -13.16 12.95 -3.15
C SER A 21 -14.06 13.62 -2.08
N GLU A 22 -14.55 14.81 -2.38
CA GLU A 22 -15.53 15.48 -1.50
C GLU A 22 -16.77 14.61 -1.27
N GLU A 23 -17.24 13.92 -2.31
CA GLU A 23 -18.38 13.00 -2.23
C GLU A 23 -18.09 11.79 -1.30
N ASP A 24 -16.88 11.26 -1.32
CA ASP A 24 -16.47 10.19 -0.42
C ASP A 24 -16.50 10.66 1.04
N ILE A 25 -15.95 11.84 1.29
CA ILE A 25 -15.93 12.48 2.61
C ILE A 25 -17.35 12.70 3.11
N GLU A 26 -18.23 13.19 2.25
CA GLU A 26 -19.64 13.41 2.56
C GLU A 26 -20.38 12.11 2.89
N ALA A 27 -20.10 11.04 2.12
CA ALA A 27 -20.68 9.72 2.37
C ALA A 27 -20.22 9.14 3.71
N ILE A 28 -18.92 9.27 4.05
CA ILE A 28 -18.40 8.86 5.35
C ILE A 28 -19.09 9.62 6.49
N ASN A 29 -19.26 10.93 6.35
CA ASN A 29 -19.92 11.77 7.34
C ASN A 29 -21.42 11.43 7.50
N LYS A 30 -22.07 10.93 6.45
CA LYS A 30 -23.46 10.44 6.49
C LYS A 30 -23.60 9.04 7.09
N GLY A 31 -22.49 8.40 7.45
CA GLY A 31 -22.47 7.09 8.10
C GLY A 31 -22.51 5.89 7.16
N TYR A 32 -22.22 6.09 5.87
CA TYR A 32 -22.03 4.97 4.95
C TYR A 32 -20.80 4.14 5.30
N GLU A 33 -20.83 2.87 4.91
CA GLU A 33 -19.77 1.93 5.25
C GLU A 33 -18.42 2.34 4.63
N HIS A 34 -17.41 2.57 5.48
CA HIS A 34 -16.08 3.05 5.06
C HIS A 34 -15.45 2.13 4.03
N LYS A 35 -15.57 0.83 4.21
CA LYS A 35 -14.97 -0.17 3.32
C LYS A 35 -15.45 -0.05 1.87
N GLU A 36 -16.73 0.23 1.65
CA GLU A 36 -17.29 0.41 0.32
C GLU A 36 -16.81 1.72 -0.32
N ILE A 37 -16.73 2.79 0.46
CA ILE A 37 -16.27 4.09 -0.02
C ILE A 37 -14.80 4.03 -0.39
N ILE A 38 -13.97 3.44 0.45
CA ILE A 38 -12.54 3.26 0.21
C ILE A 38 -12.31 2.36 -1.01
N GLY A 39 -13.07 1.29 -1.16
CA GLY A 39 -13.03 0.43 -2.34
C GLY A 39 -13.32 1.20 -3.64
N ARG A 40 -14.35 2.05 -3.65
CA ARG A 40 -14.68 2.90 -4.81
C ARG A 40 -13.60 3.95 -5.10
N ALA A 41 -13.03 4.57 -4.05
CA ALA A 41 -11.96 5.53 -4.20
C ALA A 41 -10.72 4.90 -4.85
N LEU A 42 -10.32 3.72 -4.41
CA LEU A 42 -9.21 2.97 -4.99
C LEU A 42 -9.49 2.53 -6.44
N MET A 43 -10.73 2.15 -6.75
CA MET A 43 -11.14 1.76 -8.10
C MET A 43 -11.10 2.93 -9.10
N ARG A 44 -11.36 4.17 -8.66
CA ARG A 44 -11.26 5.35 -9.55
C ARG A 44 -9.85 5.58 -10.05
N ASP A 45 -8.85 5.30 -9.22
CA ASP A 45 -7.45 5.49 -9.57
C ASP A 45 -6.88 4.32 -10.38
N PHE A 46 -7.66 3.24 -10.53
CA PHE A 46 -7.24 2.09 -11.33
C PHE A 46 -7.37 2.38 -12.82
N LYS A 47 -6.26 2.23 -13.54
CA LYS A 47 -6.22 2.29 -15.00
C LYS A 47 -6.20 0.89 -15.58
N GLU A 48 -7.05 0.63 -16.57
CA GLU A 48 -6.99 -0.61 -17.34
C GLU A 48 -5.64 -0.70 -18.09
N PRO A 49 -5.04 -1.89 -18.21
CA PRO A 49 -3.78 -2.04 -18.91
C PRO A 49 -3.92 -1.67 -20.38
N GLU A 50 -2.99 -0.87 -20.89
CA GLU A 50 -3.00 -0.40 -22.28
C GLU A 50 -2.26 -1.35 -23.23
N ASN A 51 -1.47 -2.27 -22.70
CA ASN A 51 -0.65 -3.19 -23.48
C ASN A 51 -0.35 -4.48 -22.73
N TYR A 52 0.13 -5.48 -23.48
CA TYR A 52 0.47 -6.80 -22.93
C TYR A 52 1.45 -6.77 -21.75
N PHE A 53 2.42 -5.85 -21.75
CA PHE A 53 3.39 -5.78 -20.65
C PHE A 53 2.78 -5.27 -19.35
N GLU A 54 1.83 -4.35 -19.43
CA GLU A 54 1.08 -3.86 -18.27
C GLU A 54 0.15 -4.95 -17.74
N GLU A 55 -0.53 -5.67 -18.62
CA GLU A 55 -1.36 -6.81 -18.27
C GLU A 55 -0.55 -7.90 -17.54
N GLU A 56 0.60 -8.30 -18.08
CA GLU A 56 1.51 -9.25 -17.43
C GLU A 56 1.99 -8.79 -16.05
N ARG A 57 2.23 -7.49 -15.86
CA ARG A 57 2.58 -6.94 -14.55
C ARG A 57 1.43 -7.03 -13.56
N LEU A 58 0.22 -6.73 -13.97
CA LEU A 58 -0.96 -6.82 -13.12
C LEU A 58 -1.25 -8.27 -12.72
N ASN A 59 -1.17 -9.20 -13.66
CA ASN A 59 -1.31 -10.63 -13.39
C ASN A 59 -0.25 -11.12 -12.39
N PHE A 60 0.98 -10.63 -12.51
CA PHE A 60 2.03 -10.98 -11.57
C PHE A 60 1.81 -10.38 -10.18
N LEU A 61 1.28 -9.17 -10.08
CA LEU A 61 0.89 -8.57 -8.80
C LEU A 61 -0.26 -9.35 -8.14
N ALA A 62 -1.27 -9.74 -8.91
CA ALA A 62 -2.36 -10.60 -8.43
C ALA A 62 -1.82 -11.90 -7.85
N TYR A 63 -0.92 -12.56 -8.57
CA TYR A 63 -0.23 -13.76 -8.11
C TYR A 63 0.52 -13.55 -6.79
N LEU A 64 1.28 -12.46 -6.65
CA LEU A 64 2.02 -12.16 -5.42
C LEU A 64 1.09 -11.94 -4.22
N ILE A 65 -0.07 -11.32 -4.44
CA ILE A 65 -1.08 -11.10 -3.40
C ILE A 65 -1.73 -12.44 -3.01
N GLU A 66 -2.11 -13.25 -3.99
CA GLU A 66 -2.77 -14.54 -3.77
C GLU A 66 -1.87 -15.51 -3.02
N GLU A 67 -0.60 -15.60 -3.40
CA GLU A 67 0.39 -16.46 -2.78
C GLU A 67 0.95 -15.91 -1.44
N GLY A 68 0.55 -14.72 -1.03
CA GLY A 68 0.98 -14.11 0.23
C GLY A 68 2.38 -13.50 0.22
N PHE A 69 3.02 -13.34 -0.94
CA PHE A 69 4.29 -12.61 -1.06
C PHE A 69 4.11 -11.10 -0.93
N LEU A 70 2.95 -10.58 -1.30
CA LEU A 70 2.59 -9.18 -1.20
C LEU A 70 1.32 -9.03 -0.37
N ASP A 71 1.43 -8.32 0.73
CA ASP A 71 0.30 -8.00 1.61
C ASP A 71 0.12 -6.48 1.66
N ILE A 72 -1.07 -6.00 1.32
CA ILE A 72 -1.40 -4.59 1.23
C ILE A 72 -2.50 -4.27 2.22
N LYS A 73 -2.30 -3.20 2.99
CA LYS A 73 -3.35 -2.59 3.82
C LYS A 73 -3.59 -1.15 3.41
N VAL A 74 -4.77 -0.68 3.65
CA VAL A 74 -5.20 0.68 3.34
C VAL A 74 -5.38 1.45 4.63
N ALA A 75 -4.67 2.56 4.78
CA ALA A 75 -4.78 3.47 5.91
C ALA A 75 -5.47 4.76 5.48
N PHE A 76 -6.42 5.23 6.29
CA PHE A 76 -7.02 6.54 6.09
C PHE A 76 -7.45 7.18 7.41
N THR A 77 -7.47 8.50 7.42
CA THR A 77 -7.99 9.29 8.56
C THR A 77 -9.45 9.61 8.31
N PRO A 78 -10.40 9.18 9.17
CA PRO A 78 -11.79 9.60 9.06
C PRO A 78 -11.91 11.12 9.11
N PRO A 79 -12.79 11.75 8.30
CA PRO A 79 -12.92 13.21 8.18
C PRO A 79 -13.30 13.93 9.46
N ASN A 80 -13.93 13.24 10.41
CA ASN A 80 -14.33 13.76 11.72
C ASN A 80 -13.21 13.76 12.77
N LYS A 81 -12.01 13.33 12.40
CA LYS A 81 -10.82 13.37 13.27
C LYS A 81 -10.01 14.63 13.00
N SER A 82 -9.48 15.23 14.06
CA SER A 82 -8.77 16.52 14.02
C SER A 82 -7.35 16.47 13.45
N MET A 83 -6.84 15.28 13.17
CA MET A 83 -5.52 15.11 12.55
C MET A 83 -5.64 15.16 11.03
N GLY A 84 -4.66 15.80 10.38
CA GLY A 84 -4.58 15.90 8.93
C GLY A 84 -4.60 14.53 8.23
N MET A 85 -4.93 14.52 6.94
CA MET A 85 -5.01 13.30 6.14
C MET A 85 -3.67 12.55 6.15
N TYR A 86 -3.73 11.23 6.39
CA TYR A 86 -2.58 10.37 6.24
C TYR A 86 -2.25 10.20 4.75
N HIS A 87 -1.06 10.64 4.36
CA HIS A 87 -0.61 10.61 2.96
C HIS A 87 0.66 9.79 2.74
N GLU A 88 1.21 9.22 3.79
CA GLU A 88 2.43 8.44 3.67
C GLU A 88 2.16 7.08 3.04
N LYS A 89 3.13 6.61 2.28
CA LYS A 89 3.19 5.25 1.77
C LYS A 89 4.48 4.63 2.24
N VAL A 90 4.34 3.53 2.94
CA VAL A 90 5.47 2.81 3.53
C VAL A 90 5.38 1.36 3.10
N GLY A 91 6.50 0.85 2.65
CA GLY A 91 6.63 -0.56 2.33
C GLY A 91 7.88 -1.17 2.95
N ILE A 92 7.76 -2.42 3.35
CA ILE A 92 8.86 -3.22 3.89
C ILE A 92 8.99 -4.50 3.09
N VAL A 93 10.17 -4.71 2.54
CA VAL A 93 10.56 -5.97 1.90
C VAL A 93 11.46 -6.73 2.86
N THR A 94 11.10 -7.95 3.19
CA THR A 94 11.89 -8.82 4.07
C THR A 94 12.28 -10.08 3.32
N ASP A 95 13.56 -10.48 3.39
CA ASP A 95 14.01 -11.76 2.85
C ASP A 95 13.97 -12.88 3.91
N LYS A 96 14.26 -14.10 3.50
CA LYS A 96 14.26 -15.28 4.38
C LYS A 96 15.29 -15.21 5.51
N ASN A 97 16.31 -14.36 5.39
CA ASN A 97 17.38 -14.20 6.39
C ASN A 97 17.06 -13.05 7.37
N GLY A 98 15.91 -12.38 7.20
CA GLY A 98 15.52 -11.25 8.02
C GLY A 98 16.12 -9.91 7.59
N ASN A 99 16.82 -9.84 6.45
CA ASN A 99 17.25 -8.57 5.88
C ASN A 99 16.04 -7.78 5.40
N LYS A 100 16.07 -6.46 5.59
CA LYS A 100 14.96 -5.58 5.27
C LYS A 100 15.36 -4.42 4.39
N ILE A 101 14.49 -4.09 3.47
CA ILE A 101 14.49 -2.83 2.74
C ILE A 101 13.18 -2.12 3.10
N VAL A 102 13.31 -0.90 3.59
CA VAL A 102 12.18 -0.02 3.87
C VAL A 102 12.17 1.09 2.83
N PHE A 103 11.02 1.37 2.27
CA PHE A 103 10.85 2.50 1.37
C PHE A 103 9.66 3.34 1.80
N THR A 104 9.84 4.65 1.72
CA THR A 104 8.81 5.65 2.02
C THR A 104 8.68 6.62 0.87
N GLY A 105 7.51 7.17 0.66
CA GLY A 105 7.29 8.18 -0.37
C GLY A 105 5.91 8.83 -0.26
N SER A 106 5.79 10.02 -0.84
CA SER A 106 4.53 10.71 -1.06
C SER A 106 4.04 10.43 -2.48
N LEU A 107 3.59 9.20 -2.72
CA LEU A 107 3.02 8.83 -4.01
C LEU A 107 1.60 9.39 -4.09
N ASN A 108 1.35 10.37 -4.95
CA ASN A 108 0.04 11.00 -5.08
C ASN A 108 -1.02 10.11 -5.74
N GLU A 109 -0.63 8.94 -6.25
CA GLU A 109 -1.53 8.04 -6.98
C GLU A 109 -1.36 6.60 -6.49
N THR A 110 -2.34 6.12 -5.72
CA THR A 110 -2.26 4.90 -4.92
C THR A 110 -2.04 3.61 -5.72
N ILE A 111 -2.65 3.48 -6.89
CA ILE A 111 -2.52 2.29 -7.75
C ILE A 111 -1.49 2.54 -8.85
N ASN A 112 -1.34 3.79 -9.29
CA ASN A 112 -0.32 4.18 -10.24
C ASN A 112 1.11 4.15 -9.68
N ALA A 113 1.28 3.93 -8.37
CA ALA A 113 2.59 3.64 -7.78
C ALA A 113 3.25 2.39 -8.38
N PHE A 114 2.44 1.48 -8.92
CA PHE A 114 2.92 0.33 -9.67
C PHE A 114 3.15 0.63 -11.16
N HIS A 115 2.61 1.75 -11.65
CA HIS A 115 2.93 2.32 -12.95
C HIS A 115 4.05 3.35 -12.73
N LEU A 116 5.19 3.12 -13.31
CA LEU A 116 6.46 3.84 -13.28
C LEU A 116 6.39 5.36 -13.57
N ASN A 117 5.60 6.12 -12.84
CA ASN A 117 5.72 7.56 -12.83
C ASN A 117 6.84 7.94 -11.87
N SER A 118 7.72 8.81 -12.31
CA SER A 118 8.93 9.26 -11.62
C SER A 118 8.58 10.05 -10.35
N GLU A 119 8.31 9.32 -9.27
CA GLU A 119 8.16 9.91 -7.94
C GLU A 119 9.37 9.57 -7.09
N SER A 120 9.73 10.48 -6.21
CA SER A 120 10.86 10.29 -5.31
C SER A 120 10.47 9.34 -4.19
N ILE A 121 11.17 8.21 -4.10
CA ILE A 121 11.10 7.31 -2.97
C ILE A 121 12.42 7.34 -2.22
N VAL A 122 12.37 7.27 -0.90
CA VAL A 122 13.53 7.10 -0.03
C VAL A 122 13.62 5.64 0.37
N VAL A 123 14.80 5.05 0.25
CA VAL A 123 15.06 3.64 0.51
C VAL A 123 16.14 3.50 1.56
N PHE A 124 15.86 2.70 2.59
CA PHE A 124 16.81 2.33 3.64
C PHE A 124 17.01 0.82 3.67
N LYS A 125 18.21 0.38 4.02
CA LYS A 125 18.59 -1.03 4.04
C LYS A 125 19.11 -1.42 5.42
N SER A 126 18.68 -2.58 5.94
CA SER A 126 19.04 -3.03 7.30
C SER A 126 20.50 -3.47 7.47
N TRP A 127 21.22 -3.70 6.38
CA TRP A 127 22.64 -4.10 6.39
C TRP A 127 23.60 -2.95 6.13
N GLU A 128 23.12 -1.72 6.08
CA GLU A 128 23.90 -0.49 5.89
C GLU A 128 23.81 0.39 7.16
N GLU A 129 24.53 1.52 7.17
CA GLU A 129 24.46 2.50 8.25
C GLU A 129 23.06 3.06 8.49
N SER A 130 22.20 2.95 7.49
CA SER A 130 20.78 3.33 7.54
C SER A 130 19.88 2.39 8.37
N LYS A 131 20.46 1.33 8.99
CA LYS A 131 19.71 0.37 9.83
C LYS A 131 18.90 1.04 10.93
N VAL A 132 19.40 2.11 11.53
CA VAL A 132 18.69 2.87 12.57
C VAL A 132 17.33 3.36 12.05
N TYR A 133 17.29 3.90 10.83
CA TYR A 133 16.05 4.37 10.19
C TYR A 133 15.12 3.20 9.83
N VAL A 134 15.69 2.05 9.44
CA VAL A 134 14.90 0.83 9.19
C VAL A 134 14.18 0.39 10.45
N ASP A 135 14.88 0.35 11.59
CA ASP A 135 14.33 -0.08 12.86
C ASP A 135 13.20 0.87 13.33
N ASP A 136 13.42 2.19 13.24
CA ASP A 136 12.43 3.19 13.62
C ASP A 136 11.18 3.13 12.73
N ILE A 137 11.35 3.10 11.41
CA ILE A 137 10.24 3.03 10.46
C ILE A 137 9.48 1.71 10.61
N GLN A 138 10.19 0.61 10.85
CA GLN A 138 9.55 -0.67 11.09
C GLN A 138 8.68 -0.67 12.34
N GLU A 139 9.12 -0.06 13.43
CA GLU A 139 8.34 0.05 14.66
C GLU A 139 7.05 0.82 14.42
N ASP A 140 7.13 1.98 13.79
CA ASP A 140 5.95 2.78 13.41
C ASP A 140 5.03 2.02 12.45
N PHE A 141 5.60 1.31 11.49
CA PHE A 141 4.87 0.50 10.54
C PHE A 141 4.10 -0.64 11.23
N GLU A 142 4.72 -1.36 12.17
CA GLU A 142 4.08 -2.44 12.89
C GLU A 142 2.93 -1.95 13.77
N GLN A 143 3.09 -0.81 14.43
CA GLN A 143 2.02 -0.17 15.20
C GLN A 143 0.83 0.16 14.30
N LEU A 144 1.07 0.77 13.15
CA LEU A 144 0.04 1.10 12.17
C LEU A 144 -0.62 -0.16 11.59
N TRP A 145 0.18 -1.15 11.22
CA TRP A 145 -0.29 -2.43 10.65
C TRP A 145 -1.24 -3.18 11.60
N ASN A 146 -0.98 -3.11 12.89
CA ASN A 146 -1.77 -3.76 13.94
C ASN A 146 -2.90 -2.90 14.53
N LYS A 147 -3.25 -1.77 13.92
CA LYS A 147 -4.34 -0.86 14.35
C LYS A 147 -4.13 -0.27 15.76
N GLN A 148 -2.91 0.02 16.13
CA GLN A 148 -2.59 0.59 17.44
C GLN A 148 -2.68 2.12 17.52
N GLY A 149 -3.11 2.81 16.44
CA GLY A 149 -3.31 4.25 16.41
C GLY A 149 -4.79 4.63 16.55
N ASP A 150 -5.11 5.57 17.42
CA ASP A 150 -6.51 5.96 17.71
C ASP A 150 -7.18 6.77 16.60
N ASP A 151 -6.40 7.42 15.72
CA ASP A 151 -6.90 8.38 14.72
C ASP A 151 -6.89 7.86 13.27
N LEU A 152 -6.32 6.68 13.05
CA LEU A 152 -6.25 6.04 11.73
C LEU A 152 -7.08 4.77 11.68
N GLU A 153 -7.79 4.59 10.58
CA GLU A 153 -8.44 3.33 10.23
C GLU A 153 -7.57 2.53 9.27
N ILE A 154 -7.40 1.23 9.55
CA ILE A 154 -6.65 0.30 8.72
C ILE A 154 -7.61 -0.75 8.18
N LEU A 155 -7.67 -0.86 6.87
CA LEU A 155 -8.49 -1.84 6.17
C LEU A 155 -7.62 -2.78 5.35
N ASP A 156 -8.07 -4.03 5.23
CA ASP A 156 -7.48 -4.95 4.28
C ASP A 156 -7.74 -4.48 2.83
N PHE A 157 -6.81 -4.78 1.94
CA PHE A 157 -6.96 -4.47 0.52
C PHE A 157 -8.24 -5.09 -0.03
N PRO A 158 -9.14 -4.29 -0.66
CA PRO A 158 -10.45 -4.78 -1.06
C PRO A 158 -10.37 -5.95 -2.05
N LYS A 159 -11.13 -7.01 -1.80
CA LYS A 159 -11.16 -8.19 -2.67
C LYS A 159 -11.55 -7.85 -4.12
N VAL A 160 -12.42 -6.87 -4.31
CA VAL A 160 -12.83 -6.41 -5.64
C VAL A 160 -11.67 -5.91 -6.49
N LEU A 161 -10.65 -5.32 -5.85
CA LEU A 161 -9.44 -4.87 -6.53
C LEU A 161 -8.51 -6.04 -6.88
N LYS A 162 -8.50 -7.09 -6.08
CA LYS A 162 -7.72 -8.31 -6.39
C LYS A 162 -8.17 -8.91 -7.73
N HIS A 163 -9.47 -9.00 -7.96
CA HIS A 163 -10.02 -9.51 -9.23
C HIS A 163 -9.77 -8.58 -10.43
N LYS A 164 -9.57 -7.30 -10.19
CA LYS A 164 -9.22 -6.33 -11.25
C LYS A 164 -7.79 -6.48 -11.76
N PHE A 165 -6.90 -7.02 -10.96
CA PHE A 165 -5.53 -7.35 -11.38
C PHE A 165 -5.46 -8.66 -12.20
N GLU A 166 -6.46 -9.52 -12.07
CA GLU A 166 -6.61 -10.74 -12.86
C GLU A 166 -7.27 -10.37 -14.21
N VAL A 167 -6.46 -9.99 -15.16
CA VAL A 167 -6.95 -9.67 -16.52
C VAL A 167 -6.93 -10.90 -17.40
#